data_1c8f9094ce4a6e0aa610304c614000fc
#
_entry.id   1c8f9094ce4a6e0aa610304c614000fc
#
_cell.length_a   1.000
_cell.length_b   1.000
_cell.length_c   1.000
_cell.angle_alpha   90.00
_cell.angle_beta   90.00
_cell.angle_gamma   90.00
#
_symmetry.space_group_name_H-M   'P 1'
#
loop_
_entity.id
_entity.type
_entity.pdbx_description
1 polymer ?
#
loop_
_entity_poly.entity_id
_entity_poly.type
_entity_poly.pdbx_seq_one_letter_code
_entity_poly.pdbx_strand_id
1 'polypeptide(L)'
;MRERQMISPGAAWIIRRILSGQSRPDIDPRAELVQRPQLAWKTGTSYGFRDAWAIGVGPRFLVGVWIGRPDGTPVPGQFGLASAAPLMLQVHDVLVNRDSQRGIAAPVQPVPLNVGVAAICWPLGQPMSKSDPNCRRQRFAWTLDGTTPPTLQAADQPLGLGLQERVWINAKGLRVAAGCPDAQAQDIALWPAPLEPWLPRAERREARLPPADPDCPPQNLNLAPPLSIVGVREGDNLRLPESSRQALRLRLSALGGSGHRWWFIDGAPLADTDTRQDFTPTLSKPGRYQLSVLDESGQTARVEFSVVE
;
A
#
# COMPACT_ATOMS: atom_id res chain seq x y z
N MET A 1 -2.17 -30.13 -30.44
CA MET A 1 -2.89 -29.58 -29.25
C MET A 1 -3.57 -28.31 -29.67
N ARG A 2 -4.85 -28.11 -29.36
CA ARG A 2 -5.54 -26.82 -29.61
C ARG A 2 -5.14 -25.89 -28.46
N GLU A 3 -4.46 -24.80 -28.77
CA GLU A 3 -4.19 -23.74 -27.80
C GLU A 3 -5.52 -23.15 -27.30
N ARG A 4 -5.71 -23.17 -25.98
CA ARG A 4 -6.86 -22.54 -25.34
C ARG A 4 -6.40 -21.25 -24.70
N GLN A 5 -6.86 -20.15 -25.24
CA GLN A 5 -6.60 -18.85 -24.64
C GLN A 5 -7.38 -18.71 -23.33
N MET A 6 -6.67 -18.52 -22.21
CA MET A 6 -7.26 -18.44 -20.88
C MET A 6 -7.52 -16.98 -20.44
N ILE A 7 -6.72 -16.03 -20.91
CA ILE A 7 -6.85 -14.60 -20.63
C ILE A 7 -6.67 -13.81 -21.93
N SER A 8 -7.25 -12.62 -22.03
CA SER A 8 -7.13 -11.80 -23.23
C SER A 8 -5.67 -11.37 -23.48
N PRO A 9 -5.25 -11.13 -24.73
CA PRO A 9 -3.91 -10.65 -25.04
C PRO A 9 -3.55 -9.37 -24.31
N GLY A 10 -4.49 -8.43 -24.16
CA GLY A 10 -4.30 -7.20 -23.43
C GLY A 10 -4.08 -7.42 -21.95
N ALA A 11 -4.86 -8.29 -21.30
CA ALA A 11 -4.67 -8.62 -19.89
C ALA A 11 -3.29 -9.26 -19.66
N ALA A 12 -2.87 -10.20 -20.52
CA ALA A 12 -1.55 -10.82 -20.44
C ALA A 12 -0.43 -9.77 -20.60
N TRP A 13 -0.59 -8.85 -21.55
CA TRP A 13 0.39 -7.80 -21.80
C TRP A 13 0.50 -6.85 -20.60
N ILE A 14 -0.62 -6.38 -20.03
CA ILE A 14 -0.64 -5.48 -18.86
C ILE A 14 0.04 -6.14 -17.66
N ILE A 15 -0.31 -7.41 -17.35
CA ILE A 15 0.29 -8.15 -16.25
C ILE A 15 1.81 -8.28 -16.45
N ARG A 16 2.26 -8.62 -17.66
CA ARG A 16 3.69 -8.69 -17.97
C ARG A 16 4.38 -7.34 -17.77
N ARG A 17 3.77 -6.24 -18.20
CA ARG A 17 4.33 -4.88 -18.00
C ARG A 17 4.43 -4.52 -16.52
N ILE A 18 3.43 -4.83 -15.72
CA ILE A 18 3.46 -4.62 -14.27
C ILE A 18 4.60 -5.44 -13.64
N LEU A 19 4.69 -6.72 -13.97
CA LEU A 19 5.70 -7.61 -13.39
C LEU A 19 7.12 -7.33 -13.88
N SER A 20 7.28 -6.75 -15.09
CA SER A 20 8.60 -6.34 -15.60
C SER A 20 9.12 -5.04 -14.98
N GLY A 21 8.28 -4.30 -14.26
CA GLY A 21 8.67 -3.09 -13.52
C GLY A 21 9.25 -3.35 -12.14
N GLN A 22 9.43 -4.61 -11.74
CA GLN A 22 10.02 -4.94 -10.44
C GLN A 22 11.54 -4.85 -10.48
N SER A 23 12.11 -4.22 -9.45
CA SER A 23 13.57 -4.18 -9.26
C SER A 23 14.13 -5.57 -8.98
N ARG A 24 15.28 -5.86 -9.55
CA ARG A 24 15.98 -7.13 -9.34
C ARG A 24 16.75 -7.10 -8.02
N PRO A 25 16.62 -8.12 -7.16
CA PRO A 25 17.28 -8.16 -5.85
C PRO A 25 18.80 -8.38 -5.93
N ASP A 26 19.31 -8.83 -7.09
CA ASP A 26 20.71 -9.16 -7.33
C ASP A 26 21.52 -8.01 -7.97
N ILE A 27 20.91 -6.84 -8.18
CA ILE A 27 21.53 -5.70 -8.86
C ILE A 27 21.34 -4.44 -8.01
N ASP A 28 22.41 -3.62 -7.93
CA ASP A 28 22.29 -2.27 -7.38
C ASP A 28 21.26 -1.47 -8.20
N PRO A 29 20.26 -0.85 -7.55
CA PRO A 29 19.28 -0.02 -8.25
C PRO A 29 19.87 1.08 -9.12
N ARG A 30 21.09 1.53 -8.82
CA ARG A 30 21.83 2.51 -9.64
C ARG A 30 22.37 1.92 -10.94
N ALA A 31 22.60 0.62 -11.00
CA ALA A 31 23.04 -0.09 -12.20
C ALA A 31 21.89 -0.50 -13.12
N GLU A 32 20.65 -0.36 -12.68
CA GLU A 32 19.42 -0.68 -13.45
C GLU A 32 19.17 0.28 -14.64
N LEU A 33 19.93 1.37 -14.77
CA LEU A 33 19.86 2.32 -15.88
C LEU A 33 20.35 1.73 -17.22
N VAL A 34 20.96 0.55 -17.23
CA VAL A 34 21.34 -0.16 -18.46
C VAL A 34 20.12 -0.88 -18.99
N GLN A 35 19.74 -0.61 -20.25
CA GLN A 35 18.64 -1.30 -20.96
C GLN A 35 18.87 -2.81 -20.98
N ARG A 36 18.25 -3.53 -20.04
CA ARG A 36 18.23 -4.99 -20.04
C ARG A 36 16.92 -5.52 -20.64
N PRO A 37 16.93 -6.73 -21.21
CA PRO A 37 15.70 -7.35 -21.67
C PRO A 37 14.65 -7.38 -20.54
N GLN A 38 13.46 -6.86 -20.82
CA GLN A 38 12.38 -6.81 -19.83
C GLN A 38 11.94 -8.22 -19.45
N LEU A 39 12.21 -8.62 -18.22
CA LEU A 39 11.77 -9.88 -17.63
C LEU A 39 10.61 -9.60 -16.67
N ALA A 40 9.45 -10.12 -17.01
CA ALA A 40 8.33 -10.17 -16.08
C ALA A 40 8.53 -11.35 -15.15
N TRP A 41 8.58 -11.13 -13.83
CA TRP A 41 8.85 -12.21 -12.89
C TRP A 41 8.01 -12.11 -11.62
N LYS A 42 7.78 -13.27 -10.97
CA LYS A 42 7.05 -13.36 -9.70
C LYS A 42 7.58 -14.51 -8.88
N THR A 43 7.67 -14.28 -7.57
CA THR A 43 7.99 -15.30 -6.59
C THR A 43 6.75 -15.84 -5.90
N GLY A 44 6.84 -17.06 -5.41
CA GLY A 44 5.85 -17.68 -4.56
C GLY A 44 6.55 -18.41 -3.40
N THR A 45 5.89 -18.42 -2.25
CA THR A 45 6.30 -19.21 -1.08
C THR A 45 5.07 -19.91 -0.54
N SER A 46 5.13 -21.24 -0.40
CA SER A 46 4.03 -21.98 0.18
C SER A 46 3.94 -21.77 1.69
N TYR A 47 2.77 -22.05 2.24
CA TYR A 47 2.57 -22.01 3.69
C TYR A 47 3.57 -22.93 4.41
N GLY A 48 4.20 -22.40 5.46
CA GLY A 48 5.18 -23.12 6.26
C GLY A 48 6.55 -23.29 5.59
N PHE A 49 6.89 -22.49 4.56
CA PHE A 49 8.22 -22.49 3.90
C PHE A 49 8.61 -23.84 3.29
N ARG A 50 7.66 -24.57 2.72
CA ARG A 50 7.91 -25.87 2.08
C ARG A 50 8.44 -25.74 0.66
N ASP A 51 7.90 -24.74 -0.08
CA ASP A 51 8.22 -24.50 -1.48
C ASP A 51 8.57 -23.04 -1.70
N ALA A 52 9.69 -22.79 -2.34
CA ALA A 52 10.09 -21.50 -2.83
C ALA A 52 10.10 -21.53 -4.36
N TRP A 53 9.27 -20.70 -4.98
CA TRP A 53 9.11 -20.59 -6.43
C TRP A 53 9.58 -19.24 -6.94
N ALA A 54 10.14 -19.27 -8.14
CA ALA A 54 10.30 -18.07 -8.98
C ALA A 54 10.01 -18.43 -10.43
N ILE A 55 9.16 -17.62 -11.08
CA ILE A 55 8.82 -17.76 -12.49
C ILE A 55 9.14 -16.47 -13.20
N GLY A 56 9.93 -16.54 -14.25
CA GLY A 56 10.32 -15.44 -15.11
C GLY A 56 9.83 -15.67 -16.55
N VAL A 57 9.19 -14.64 -17.14
CA VAL A 57 8.68 -14.65 -18.51
C VAL A 57 9.40 -13.55 -19.29
N GLY A 58 10.41 -13.95 -20.04
CA GLY A 58 11.12 -13.10 -20.99
C GLY A 58 10.46 -13.10 -22.37
N PRO A 59 11.04 -12.36 -23.32
CA PRO A 59 10.53 -12.33 -24.70
C PRO A 59 10.62 -13.70 -25.42
N ARG A 60 11.61 -14.52 -25.07
CA ARG A 60 11.89 -15.80 -25.71
C ARG A 60 11.81 -16.99 -24.76
N PHE A 61 12.11 -16.80 -23.50
CA PHE A 61 12.25 -17.87 -22.52
C PHE A 61 11.25 -17.69 -21.37
N LEU A 62 10.70 -18.79 -20.95
CA LEU A 62 10.02 -18.94 -19.68
C LEU A 62 10.94 -19.78 -18.78
N VAL A 63 11.31 -19.24 -17.63
CA VAL A 63 12.17 -19.90 -16.65
C VAL A 63 11.39 -20.08 -15.36
N GLY A 64 11.26 -21.33 -14.92
CA GLY A 64 10.68 -21.64 -13.62
C GLY A 64 11.74 -22.29 -12.74
N VAL A 65 11.86 -21.83 -11.51
CA VAL A 65 12.74 -22.40 -10.49
C VAL A 65 11.91 -22.75 -9.26
N TRP A 66 12.05 -23.98 -8.85
CA TRP A 66 11.52 -24.49 -7.59
C TRP A 66 12.67 -24.93 -6.69
N ILE A 67 12.61 -24.51 -5.44
CA ILE A 67 13.53 -24.94 -4.38
C ILE A 67 12.69 -25.43 -3.21
N GLY A 68 12.91 -26.67 -2.82
CA GLY A 68 12.18 -27.34 -1.76
C GLY A 68 12.77 -28.72 -1.48
N ARG A 69 12.17 -29.43 -0.54
CA ARG A 69 12.50 -30.81 -0.25
C ARG A 69 11.47 -31.73 -0.86
N PRO A 70 11.89 -32.84 -1.50
CA PRO A 70 10.97 -33.79 -2.13
C PRO A 70 9.95 -34.41 -1.16
N ASP A 71 10.30 -34.47 0.12
CA ASP A 71 9.46 -35.00 1.20
C ASP A 71 8.49 -33.93 1.76
N GLY A 72 8.53 -32.67 1.25
CA GLY A 72 7.71 -31.58 1.71
C GLY A 72 8.07 -31.04 3.10
N THR A 73 9.23 -31.43 3.66
CA THR A 73 9.68 -30.91 4.96
C THR A 73 9.95 -29.41 4.87
N PRO A 74 9.43 -28.58 5.81
CA PRO A 74 9.69 -27.16 5.84
C PRO A 74 11.17 -26.79 5.97
N VAL A 75 11.55 -25.69 5.32
CA VAL A 75 12.85 -25.04 5.51
C VAL A 75 12.60 -23.63 6.03
N PRO A 76 12.52 -23.41 7.34
CA PRO A 76 12.22 -22.09 7.91
C PRO A 76 13.17 -21.02 7.39
N GLY A 77 12.62 -19.85 6.99
CA GLY A 77 13.37 -18.75 6.42
C GLY A 77 13.68 -18.89 4.92
N GLN A 78 13.32 -19.99 4.28
CA GLN A 78 13.43 -20.16 2.84
C GLN A 78 12.18 -19.59 2.14
N PHE A 79 12.36 -18.54 1.35
CA PHE A 79 11.28 -17.96 0.56
C PHE A 79 11.74 -17.61 -0.85
N GLY A 80 10.77 -17.56 -1.77
CA GLY A 80 11.02 -17.45 -3.20
C GLY A 80 11.95 -16.30 -3.61
N LEU A 81 11.85 -15.15 -2.94
CA LEU A 81 12.68 -13.97 -3.25
C LEU A 81 14.16 -14.20 -2.90
N ALA A 82 14.44 -14.84 -1.77
CA ALA A 82 15.82 -15.02 -1.30
C ALA A 82 16.52 -16.21 -1.94
N SER A 83 15.78 -17.26 -2.32
CA SER A 83 16.38 -18.50 -2.79
C SER A 83 16.12 -18.77 -4.28
N ALA A 84 14.86 -18.79 -4.72
CA ALA A 84 14.51 -19.17 -6.09
C ALA A 84 14.73 -18.04 -7.12
N ALA A 85 14.48 -16.77 -6.73
CA ALA A 85 14.60 -15.66 -7.65
C ALA A 85 16.03 -15.42 -8.14
N PRO A 86 17.09 -15.41 -7.30
CA PRO A 86 18.45 -15.22 -7.78
C PRO A 86 18.86 -16.27 -8.81
N LEU A 87 18.51 -17.54 -8.57
CA LEU A 87 18.83 -18.62 -9.50
C LEU A 87 18.05 -18.48 -10.81
N MET A 88 16.77 -18.15 -10.76
CA MET A 88 15.93 -17.91 -11.93
C MET A 88 16.51 -16.77 -12.79
N LEU A 89 16.92 -15.66 -12.16
CA LEU A 89 17.50 -14.50 -12.82
C LEU A 89 18.83 -14.84 -13.51
N GLN A 90 19.72 -15.60 -12.84
CA GLN A 90 20.99 -16.06 -13.41
C GLN A 90 20.77 -16.98 -14.61
N VAL A 91 19.87 -17.95 -14.52
CA VAL A 91 19.53 -18.84 -15.64
C VAL A 91 18.98 -18.05 -16.82
N HIS A 92 18.07 -17.10 -16.58
CA HIS A 92 17.56 -16.24 -17.61
C HIS A 92 18.68 -15.42 -18.30
N ASP A 93 19.57 -14.81 -17.51
CA ASP A 93 20.70 -14.02 -18.05
C ASP A 93 21.64 -14.87 -18.91
N VAL A 94 21.95 -16.10 -18.49
CA VAL A 94 22.75 -17.03 -19.31
C VAL A 94 22.07 -17.33 -20.65
N LEU A 95 20.76 -17.58 -20.66
CA LEU A 95 20.00 -17.85 -21.88
C LEU A 95 19.97 -16.65 -22.82
N VAL A 96 19.75 -15.44 -22.30
CA VAL A 96 19.73 -14.20 -23.08
C VAL A 96 21.14 -13.90 -23.66
N ASN A 97 22.18 -14.02 -22.85
CA ASN A 97 23.54 -13.80 -23.29
C ASN A 97 23.96 -14.78 -24.40
N ARG A 98 23.57 -16.06 -24.28
CA ARG A 98 23.80 -17.07 -25.33
C ARG A 98 23.13 -16.70 -26.65
N ASP A 99 21.88 -16.21 -26.58
CA ASP A 99 21.15 -15.79 -27.78
C ASP A 99 21.78 -14.53 -28.40
N SER A 100 22.19 -13.58 -27.58
CA SER A 100 22.90 -12.38 -28.02
C SER A 100 24.23 -12.73 -28.74
N GLN A 101 25.00 -13.65 -28.18
CA GLN A 101 26.25 -14.14 -28.83
C GLN A 101 26.02 -14.83 -30.19
N ARG A 102 24.82 -15.38 -30.40
CA ARG A 102 24.39 -16.00 -31.65
C ARG A 102 23.73 -15.01 -32.62
N GLY A 103 23.67 -13.73 -32.27
CA GLY A 103 23.01 -12.70 -33.08
C GLY A 103 21.48 -12.83 -33.10
N ILE A 104 20.88 -13.55 -32.15
CA ILE A 104 19.43 -13.75 -32.09
C ILE A 104 18.83 -12.59 -31.30
N ALA A 105 18.08 -11.72 -32.00
CA ALA A 105 17.37 -10.61 -31.38
C ALA A 105 16.14 -11.08 -30.60
N ALA A 106 15.87 -10.39 -29.48
CA ALA A 106 14.63 -10.60 -28.74
C ALA A 106 13.42 -10.13 -29.57
N PRO A 107 12.32 -10.91 -29.67
CA PRO A 107 11.14 -10.49 -30.39
C PRO A 107 10.49 -9.28 -29.72
N VAL A 108 10.13 -8.30 -30.55
CA VAL A 108 9.34 -7.15 -30.10
C VAL A 108 7.91 -7.61 -29.89
N GLN A 109 7.35 -7.32 -28.73
CA GLN A 109 5.95 -7.61 -28.43
C GLN A 109 5.12 -6.35 -28.64
N PRO A 110 4.27 -6.31 -29.69
CA PRO A 110 3.42 -5.15 -29.92
C PRO A 110 2.38 -5.01 -28.80
N VAL A 111 1.94 -3.78 -28.59
CA VAL A 111 0.80 -3.51 -27.70
C VAL A 111 -0.45 -4.09 -28.32
N PRO A 112 -1.21 -4.94 -27.63
CA PRO A 112 -2.47 -5.49 -28.16
C PRO A 112 -3.50 -4.40 -28.43
N LEU A 113 -4.34 -4.59 -29.44
CA LEU A 113 -5.34 -3.61 -29.88
C LEU A 113 -6.36 -3.24 -28.79
N ASN A 114 -6.58 -4.14 -27.83
CA ASN A 114 -7.50 -3.91 -26.72
C ASN A 114 -6.84 -3.28 -25.49
N VAL A 115 -5.60 -2.82 -25.60
CA VAL A 115 -4.90 -2.04 -24.56
C VAL A 115 -4.83 -0.59 -25.01
N GLY A 116 -5.34 0.29 -24.16
CA GLY A 116 -5.23 1.73 -24.33
C GLY A 116 -4.56 2.38 -23.13
N VAL A 117 -4.45 3.71 -23.18
CA VAL A 117 -3.99 4.54 -22.05
C VAL A 117 -5.02 5.63 -21.85
N ALA A 118 -5.45 5.83 -20.60
CA ALA A 118 -6.35 6.90 -20.23
C ALA A 118 -5.78 7.71 -19.06
N ALA A 119 -6.08 9.00 -19.04
CA ALA A 119 -5.90 9.83 -17.87
C ALA A 119 -6.99 9.50 -16.85
N ILE A 120 -6.59 9.19 -15.63
CA ILE A 120 -7.49 8.89 -14.52
C ILE A 120 -7.33 9.90 -13.41
N CYS A 121 -8.40 10.10 -12.67
CA CYS A 121 -8.40 10.88 -11.44
C CYS A 121 -7.86 10.03 -10.29
N TRP A 122 -6.84 10.48 -9.62
CA TRP A 122 -6.23 9.75 -8.52
C TRP A 122 -6.63 10.36 -7.17
N PRO A 123 -7.02 9.55 -6.15
CA PRO A 123 -7.00 8.07 -6.08
C PRO A 123 -8.26 7.35 -6.59
N LEU A 124 -9.24 8.03 -7.14
CA LEU A 124 -10.54 7.45 -7.51
C LEU A 124 -10.45 6.37 -8.61
N GLY A 125 -9.47 6.49 -9.51
CA GLY A 125 -9.31 5.58 -10.64
C GLY A 125 -10.34 5.79 -11.77
N GLN A 126 -11.22 6.77 -11.67
CA GLN A 126 -12.22 7.09 -12.69
C GLN A 126 -11.60 7.82 -13.88
N PRO A 127 -12.16 7.69 -15.10
CA PRO A 127 -11.74 8.49 -16.24
C PRO A 127 -11.81 9.98 -15.91
N MET A 128 -10.78 10.72 -16.32
CA MET A 128 -10.74 12.15 -16.09
C MET A 128 -11.77 12.85 -16.96
N SER A 129 -12.71 13.57 -16.35
CA SER A 129 -13.51 14.58 -17.00
C SER A 129 -12.85 15.95 -16.85
N LYS A 130 -12.78 16.74 -17.93
CA LYS A 130 -12.22 18.10 -17.91
C LYS A 130 -12.97 19.04 -16.96
N SER A 131 -14.19 18.68 -16.57
CA SER A 131 -15.07 19.47 -15.70
C SER A 131 -15.20 18.92 -14.28
N ASP A 132 -14.45 17.89 -13.90
CA ASP A 132 -14.53 17.33 -12.55
C ASP A 132 -13.66 18.15 -11.57
N PRO A 133 -14.27 18.99 -10.70
CA PRO A 133 -13.56 19.81 -9.73
C PRO A 133 -12.82 18.95 -8.69
N ASN A 134 -13.20 17.68 -8.56
CA ASN A 134 -12.64 16.75 -7.56
C ASN A 134 -11.36 16.07 -8.05
N CYS A 135 -11.07 16.19 -9.34
CA CYS A 135 -9.89 15.62 -9.96
C CYS A 135 -8.66 16.52 -9.84
N ARG A 136 -8.09 16.64 -8.66
CA ARG A 136 -6.90 17.47 -8.44
C ARG A 136 -5.58 16.82 -8.85
N ARG A 137 -5.55 15.50 -9.01
CA ARG A 137 -4.36 14.76 -9.39
C ARG A 137 -4.68 13.75 -10.47
N GLN A 138 -3.92 13.83 -11.55
CA GLN A 138 -4.04 12.93 -12.68
C GLN A 138 -2.93 11.89 -12.66
N ARG A 139 -3.25 10.69 -13.11
CA ARG A 139 -2.29 9.65 -13.48
C ARG A 139 -2.72 9.02 -14.80
N PHE A 140 -1.75 8.46 -15.52
CA PHE A 140 -2.05 7.63 -16.67
C PHE A 140 -2.15 6.18 -16.22
N ALA A 141 -3.19 5.50 -16.67
CA ALA A 141 -3.41 4.07 -16.42
C ALA A 141 -3.62 3.34 -17.76
N TRP A 142 -3.18 2.09 -17.79
CA TRP A 142 -3.58 1.21 -18.89
C TRP A 142 -5.05 0.84 -18.76
N THR A 143 -5.73 0.87 -19.90
CA THR A 143 -7.12 0.44 -20.00
C THR A 143 -7.19 -0.87 -20.76
N LEU A 144 -8.12 -1.74 -20.38
CA LEU A 144 -8.44 -2.97 -21.06
C LEU A 144 -9.85 -2.85 -21.66
N ASP A 145 -9.97 -3.02 -22.97
CA ASP A 145 -11.24 -2.86 -23.70
C ASP A 145 -11.92 -1.49 -23.44
N GLY A 146 -11.11 -0.43 -23.32
CA GLY A 146 -11.58 0.94 -23.07
C GLY A 146 -12.01 1.20 -21.62
N THR A 147 -11.92 0.21 -20.73
CA THR A 147 -12.34 0.35 -19.33
C THR A 147 -11.17 0.77 -18.45
N THR A 148 -11.38 1.79 -17.62
CA THR A 148 -10.45 2.17 -16.55
C THR A 148 -10.71 1.34 -15.30
N PRO A 149 -9.66 0.85 -14.61
CA PRO A 149 -9.86 0.12 -13.36
C PRO A 149 -10.23 1.10 -12.24
N PRO A 150 -11.43 1.01 -11.64
CA PRO A 150 -11.76 1.81 -10.47
C PRO A 150 -10.90 1.35 -9.28
N THR A 151 -10.39 2.29 -8.50
CA THR A 151 -9.59 1.95 -7.32
C THR A 151 -10.49 1.38 -6.21
N LEU A 152 -11.59 2.06 -5.90
CA LEU A 152 -12.67 1.62 -5.01
C LEU A 152 -13.95 2.32 -5.44
N GLN A 153 -15.09 1.68 -5.26
CA GLN A 153 -16.38 2.32 -5.46
C GLN A 153 -16.69 3.19 -4.23
N ALA A 154 -16.97 4.47 -4.46
CA ALA A 154 -17.24 5.43 -3.39
C ALA A 154 -18.68 5.35 -2.82
N ALA A 155 -19.54 4.50 -3.40
CA ALA A 155 -20.92 4.37 -2.98
C ALA A 155 -21.03 3.68 -1.61
N ASP A 156 -21.76 4.30 -0.69
CA ASP A 156 -22.30 3.72 0.55
C ASP A 156 -21.28 3.39 1.66
N GLN A 157 -20.13 4.05 1.73
CA GLN A 157 -19.21 3.83 2.84
C GLN A 157 -19.42 4.85 3.97
N PRO A 158 -19.26 4.42 5.26
CA PRO A 158 -19.29 5.32 6.41
C PRO A 158 -18.31 6.49 6.26
N LEU A 159 -18.62 7.63 6.87
CA LEU A 159 -17.74 8.81 6.91
C LEU A 159 -16.30 8.42 7.27
N GLY A 160 -15.33 8.89 6.49
CA GLY A 160 -13.90 8.60 6.67
C GLY A 160 -13.40 7.32 6.02
N LEU A 161 -14.27 6.41 5.56
CA LEU A 161 -13.87 5.20 4.83
C LEU A 161 -13.98 5.33 3.31
N GLY A 162 -14.61 6.41 2.81
CA GLY A 162 -14.72 6.70 1.38
C GLY A 162 -13.43 7.30 0.79
N LEU A 163 -13.39 7.34 -0.53
CA LEU A 163 -12.32 8.00 -1.30
C LEU A 163 -12.57 9.49 -1.52
N GLN A 164 -13.61 10.06 -0.92
CA GLN A 164 -13.97 11.46 -1.03
C GLN A 164 -14.37 12.02 0.33
N GLU A 165 -14.02 13.28 0.56
CA GLU A 165 -14.47 14.06 1.72
C GLU A 165 -15.09 15.37 1.24
N ARG A 166 -16.28 15.68 1.72
CA ARG A 166 -16.93 16.93 1.45
C ARG A 166 -16.40 18.02 2.37
N VAL A 167 -15.82 19.05 1.80
CA VAL A 167 -15.33 20.23 2.51
C VAL A 167 -16.00 21.49 1.98
N TRP A 168 -16.00 22.55 2.75
CA TRP A 168 -16.47 23.86 2.34
C TRP A 168 -15.27 24.77 2.10
N ILE A 169 -15.29 25.49 0.98
CA ILE A 169 -14.17 26.34 0.53
C ILE A 169 -14.72 27.72 0.20
N ASN A 170 -14.03 28.78 0.67
CA ASN A 170 -14.34 30.12 0.31
C ASN A 170 -13.71 30.57 -1.03
N ALA A 171 -14.00 31.77 -1.48
CA ALA A 171 -13.46 32.32 -2.71
C ALA A 171 -11.92 32.44 -2.76
N LYS A 172 -11.25 32.40 -1.59
CA LYS A 172 -9.78 32.38 -1.48
C LYS A 172 -9.20 30.98 -1.59
N GLY A 173 -10.03 29.94 -1.73
CA GLY A 173 -9.60 28.54 -1.75
C GLY A 173 -9.23 27.97 -0.38
N LEU A 174 -9.62 28.64 0.70
CA LEU A 174 -9.40 28.18 2.08
C LEU A 174 -10.60 27.39 2.57
N ARG A 175 -10.34 26.38 3.40
CA ARG A 175 -11.38 25.55 3.99
C ARG A 175 -12.07 26.27 5.13
N VAL A 176 -13.41 26.30 5.09
CA VAL A 176 -14.27 27.05 6.00
C VAL A 176 -15.39 26.16 6.57
N ALA A 177 -16.10 26.64 7.58
CA ALA A 177 -17.33 25.99 8.03
C ALA A 177 -18.45 26.16 7.01
N ALA A 178 -19.42 25.25 6.97
CA ALA A 178 -20.55 25.27 6.04
C ALA A 178 -21.41 26.56 6.09
N GLY A 179 -21.44 27.21 7.25
CA GLY A 179 -22.20 28.44 7.47
C GLY A 179 -21.42 29.74 7.21
N CYS A 180 -20.19 29.68 6.72
CA CYS A 180 -19.41 30.88 6.43
C CYS A 180 -19.90 31.61 5.16
N PRO A 181 -19.71 32.92 5.06
CA PRO A 181 -19.99 33.65 3.82
C PRO A 181 -19.22 33.06 2.65
N ASP A 182 -19.84 32.98 1.48
CA ASP A 182 -19.27 32.46 0.23
C ASP A 182 -18.75 31.01 0.29
N ALA A 183 -19.18 30.23 1.29
CA ALA A 183 -18.81 28.81 1.43
C ALA A 183 -19.44 27.96 0.33
N GLN A 184 -18.64 27.33 -0.47
CA GLN A 184 -19.05 26.38 -1.51
C GLN A 184 -18.62 24.96 -1.14
N ALA A 185 -19.54 24.00 -1.24
CA ALA A 185 -19.23 22.59 -1.02
C ALA A 185 -18.35 22.06 -2.14
N GLN A 186 -17.28 21.37 -1.79
CA GLN A 186 -16.39 20.70 -2.73
C GLN A 186 -16.04 19.31 -2.19
N ASP A 187 -16.19 18.28 -3.04
CA ASP A 187 -15.72 16.93 -2.70
C ASP A 187 -14.23 16.80 -3.09
N ILE A 188 -13.41 16.37 -2.15
CA ILE A 188 -11.98 16.18 -2.35
C ILE A 188 -11.67 14.70 -2.33
N ALA A 189 -10.94 14.23 -3.35
CA ALA A 189 -10.47 12.86 -3.41
C ALA A 189 -9.35 12.63 -2.39
N LEU A 190 -9.59 11.72 -1.45
CA LEU A 190 -8.68 11.32 -0.39
C LEU A 190 -8.65 9.81 -0.26
N TRP A 191 -7.55 9.28 0.24
CA TRP A 191 -7.52 7.89 0.67
C TRP A 191 -8.37 7.69 1.93
N PRO A 192 -8.94 6.47 2.13
CA PRO A 192 -9.62 6.15 3.37
C PRO A 192 -8.76 6.43 4.60
N ALA A 193 -9.35 7.03 5.63
CA ALA A 193 -8.63 7.40 6.85
C ALA A 193 -7.80 6.25 7.47
N PRO A 194 -8.24 4.98 7.50
CA PRO A 194 -7.43 3.88 8.01
C PRO A 194 -6.09 3.66 7.30
N LEU A 195 -5.91 4.21 6.09
CA LEU A 195 -4.65 4.09 5.33
C LEU A 195 -3.63 5.19 5.67
N GLU A 196 -4.03 6.25 6.40
CA GLU A 196 -3.16 7.39 6.74
C GLU A 196 -1.77 7.01 7.27
N PRO A 197 -1.61 6.02 8.19
CA PRO A 197 -0.31 5.65 8.72
C PRO A 197 0.70 5.19 7.67
N TRP A 198 0.22 4.57 6.59
CA TRP A 198 1.05 4.00 5.52
C TRP A 198 1.23 4.94 4.32
N LEU A 199 0.52 6.07 4.30
CA LEU A 199 0.62 7.01 3.18
C LEU A 199 1.89 7.87 3.29
N PRO A 200 2.55 8.17 2.17
CA PRO A 200 3.54 9.23 2.09
C PRO A 200 2.93 10.57 2.57
N ARG A 201 3.72 11.43 3.19
CA ARG A 201 3.25 12.74 3.71
C ARG A 201 2.44 13.54 2.68
N ALA A 202 2.86 13.54 1.42
CA ALA A 202 2.19 14.27 0.34
C ALA A 202 0.79 13.71 -0.03
N GLU A 203 0.46 12.52 0.40
CA GLU A 203 -0.83 11.85 0.15
C GLU A 203 -1.77 11.92 1.36
N ARG A 204 -1.28 12.33 2.51
CA ARG A 204 -2.08 12.43 3.74
C ARG A 204 -3.06 13.57 3.69
N ARG A 205 -4.14 13.46 4.47
CA ARG A 205 -5.21 14.47 4.57
C ARG A 205 -4.68 15.86 4.83
N GLU A 206 -3.73 16.00 5.75
CA GLU A 206 -3.10 17.27 6.08
C GLU A 206 -2.50 17.99 4.87
N ALA A 207 -1.82 17.26 3.99
CA ALA A 207 -1.20 17.81 2.78
C ALA A 207 -2.18 17.95 1.60
N ARG A 208 -3.31 17.23 1.63
CA ARG A 208 -4.27 17.17 0.53
C ARG A 208 -5.46 18.09 0.70
N LEU A 209 -5.86 18.35 1.93
CA LEU A 209 -6.93 19.29 2.25
C LEU A 209 -6.42 20.74 2.11
N PRO A 210 -7.25 21.67 1.63
CA PRO A 210 -6.92 23.08 1.65
C PRO A 210 -6.65 23.55 3.08
N PRO A 211 -5.75 24.53 3.28
CA PRO A 211 -5.54 25.11 4.59
C PRO A 211 -6.85 25.73 5.12
N ALA A 212 -7.01 25.72 6.43
CA ALA A 212 -8.19 26.28 7.07
C ALA A 212 -8.13 27.80 7.08
N ASP A 213 -9.28 28.45 6.90
CA ASP A 213 -9.43 29.89 7.10
C ASP A 213 -9.45 30.20 8.61
N PRO A 214 -8.52 31.01 9.12
CA PRO A 214 -8.48 31.36 10.54
C PRO A 214 -9.71 32.15 11.00
N ASP A 215 -10.34 32.89 10.11
CA ASP A 215 -11.48 33.76 10.44
C ASP A 215 -12.82 33.02 10.54
N CYS A 216 -12.92 31.89 9.80
CA CYS A 216 -14.12 31.03 9.83
C CYS A 216 -13.72 29.55 9.67
N PRO A 217 -13.02 28.96 10.64
CA PRO A 217 -12.48 27.64 10.52
C PRO A 217 -13.57 26.56 10.40
N PRO A 218 -13.32 25.44 9.68
CA PRO A 218 -14.25 24.33 9.64
C PRO A 218 -14.60 23.85 11.06
N GLN A 219 -15.87 23.54 11.29
CA GLN A 219 -16.36 23.13 12.62
C GLN A 219 -15.65 21.86 13.15
N ASN A 220 -15.08 21.03 12.25
CA ASN A 220 -14.31 19.84 12.60
C ASN A 220 -12.83 20.10 12.87
N LEU A 221 -12.34 21.34 12.69
CA LEU A 221 -11.13 21.79 13.34
C LEU A 221 -11.45 22.13 14.81
N ASN A 222 -12.10 21.20 15.50
CA ASN A 222 -12.12 21.27 16.93
C ASN A 222 -10.66 21.41 17.37
N LEU A 223 -10.44 22.37 18.25
CA LEU A 223 -9.30 22.50 19.12
C LEU A 223 -9.18 21.28 20.08
N ALA A 224 -9.57 20.10 19.61
CA ALA A 224 -9.29 18.87 20.32
C ALA A 224 -7.77 18.81 20.48
N PRO A 225 -7.27 18.59 21.68
CA PRO A 225 -5.86 18.42 21.89
C PRO A 225 -5.32 17.40 20.89
N PRO A 226 -4.05 17.51 20.46
CA PRO A 226 -3.48 16.56 19.51
C PRO A 226 -3.65 15.15 20.05
N LEU A 227 -3.97 14.23 19.13
CA LEU A 227 -4.12 12.82 19.48
C LEU A 227 -2.83 12.30 20.12
N SER A 228 -2.91 11.67 21.27
CA SER A 228 -1.78 11.14 22.01
C SER A 228 -2.10 9.78 22.64
N ILE A 229 -1.11 8.91 22.72
CA ILE A 229 -1.23 7.58 23.32
C ILE A 229 -0.94 7.69 24.82
N VAL A 230 -1.76 7.02 25.62
CA VAL A 230 -1.60 6.91 27.07
C VAL A 230 -1.46 5.43 27.46
N GLY A 231 -0.58 5.15 28.41
CA GLY A 231 -0.30 3.79 28.89
C GLY A 231 1.08 3.27 28.52
N VAL A 232 1.71 3.86 27.48
CA VAL A 232 3.10 3.59 27.08
C VAL A 232 3.71 4.88 26.52
N ARG A 233 5.01 5.09 26.73
CA ARG A 233 5.77 6.26 26.26
C ARG A 233 6.84 5.87 25.27
N GLU A 234 7.30 6.85 24.51
CA GLU A 234 8.43 6.69 23.62
C GLU A 234 9.67 6.20 24.37
N GLY A 235 10.25 5.10 23.89
CA GLY A 235 11.46 4.50 24.47
C GLY A 235 11.25 3.66 25.75
N ASP A 236 10.01 3.42 26.20
CA ASP A 236 9.75 2.58 27.36
C ASP A 236 10.33 1.17 27.18
N ASN A 237 10.89 0.63 28.28
CA ASN A 237 11.33 -0.77 28.37
C ASN A 237 10.42 -1.50 29.37
N LEU A 238 9.52 -2.30 28.86
CA LEU A 238 8.55 -3.06 29.63
C LEU A 238 9.06 -4.47 29.85
N ARG A 239 8.84 -5.05 31.05
CA ARG A 239 9.24 -6.43 31.35
C ARG A 239 8.08 -7.38 31.24
N LEU A 240 8.34 -8.56 30.64
CA LEU A 240 7.42 -9.69 30.72
C LEU A 240 7.32 -10.17 32.17
N PRO A 241 6.13 -10.62 32.62
CA PRO A 241 6.00 -11.24 33.93
C PRO A 241 6.90 -12.46 34.08
N GLU A 242 7.52 -12.66 35.24
CA GLU A 242 8.47 -13.75 35.51
C GLU A 242 7.84 -15.16 35.37
N SER A 243 6.54 -15.28 35.46
CA SER A 243 5.85 -16.55 35.18
C SER A 243 5.68 -16.73 33.67
N SER A 244 6.35 -17.73 33.10
CA SER A 244 6.39 -18.07 31.68
C SER A 244 5.02 -18.35 31.00
N ARG A 245 3.91 -18.17 31.72
CA ARG A 245 2.52 -18.34 31.25
C ARG A 245 1.70 -17.06 31.24
N GLN A 246 2.23 -15.91 31.67
CA GLN A 246 1.47 -14.65 31.70
C GLN A 246 2.03 -13.69 30.66
N ALA A 247 1.16 -13.28 29.71
CA ALA A 247 1.49 -12.22 28.77
C ALA A 247 1.45 -10.85 29.47
N LEU A 248 2.28 -9.92 29.05
CA LEU A 248 2.23 -8.52 29.47
C LEU A 248 0.92 -7.89 29.03
N ARG A 249 0.15 -7.36 29.96
CA ARG A 249 -1.12 -6.67 29.70
C ARG A 249 -0.88 -5.16 29.78
N LEU A 250 -1.09 -4.47 28.67
CA LEU A 250 -0.97 -3.02 28.61
C LEU A 250 -2.35 -2.38 28.63
N ARG A 251 -2.60 -1.50 29.60
CA ARG A 251 -3.81 -0.69 29.58
C ARG A 251 -3.53 0.55 28.72
N LEU A 252 -4.15 0.63 27.56
CA LEU A 252 -3.97 1.69 26.59
C LEU A 252 -5.25 2.50 26.41
N SER A 253 -5.07 3.81 26.27
CA SER A 253 -6.13 4.72 25.85
C SER A 253 -5.51 5.83 24.97
N ALA A 254 -6.35 6.62 24.33
CA ALA A 254 -5.90 7.79 23.59
C ALA A 254 -6.60 9.06 24.10
N LEU A 255 -5.83 10.12 24.26
CA LEU A 255 -6.34 11.46 24.58
C LEU A 255 -6.28 12.36 23.34
N GLY A 256 -7.16 13.34 23.27
CA GLY A 256 -7.25 14.22 22.11
C GLY A 256 -7.90 13.54 20.91
N GLY A 257 -7.77 14.16 19.73
CA GLY A 257 -8.42 13.66 18.52
C GLY A 257 -9.95 13.70 18.56
N SER A 258 -10.59 13.07 17.59
CA SER A 258 -12.06 13.04 17.48
C SER A 258 -12.59 11.70 16.99
N GLY A 259 -13.78 11.30 17.45
CA GLY A 259 -14.53 10.15 16.96
C GLY A 259 -13.87 8.80 17.23
N HIS A 260 -14.17 7.86 16.36
CA HIS A 260 -13.70 6.48 16.43
C HIS A 260 -12.17 6.37 16.26
N ARG A 261 -11.53 5.35 16.84
CA ARG A 261 -10.08 5.17 16.87
C ARG A 261 -9.69 3.77 16.46
N TRP A 262 -8.73 3.68 15.52
CA TRP A 262 -8.15 2.43 15.06
C TRP A 262 -6.72 2.32 15.59
N TRP A 263 -6.43 1.19 16.20
CA TRP A 263 -5.14 0.88 16.80
C TRP A 263 -4.37 -0.14 15.99
N PHE A 264 -3.07 0.07 15.87
CA PHE A 264 -2.18 -0.79 15.12
C PHE A 264 -0.92 -1.07 15.92
N ILE A 265 -0.41 -2.29 15.81
CA ILE A 265 0.90 -2.68 16.34
C ILE A 265 1.75 -3.22 15.20
N ASP A 266 2.95 -2.67 15.00
CA ASP A 266 3.87 -3.00 13.89
C ASP A 266 3.16 -2.95 12.51
N GLY A 267 2.23 -2.01 12.35
CA GLY A 267 1.42 -1.87 11.15
C GLY A 267 0.27 -2.85 11.00
N ALA A 268 0.12 -3.84 11.89
CA ALA A 268 -1.01 -4.76 11.90
C ALA A 268 -2.18 -4.19 12.73
N PRO A 269 -3.45 -4.34 12.28
CA PRO A 269 -4.61 -3.97 13.07
C PRO A 269 -4.62 -4.67 14.43
N LEU A 270 -4.86 -3.93 15.50
CA LEU A 270 -4.85 -4.43 16.87
C LEU A 270 -6.23 -4.38 17.52
N ALA A 271 -6.91 -3.24 17.41
CA ALA A 271 -8.24 -3.00 17.97
C ALA A 271 -8.87 -1.76 17.34
N ASP A 272 -10.17 -1.61 17.56
CA ASP A 272 -10.92 -0.38 17.35
C ASP A 272 -11.66 0.01 18.64
N THR A 273 -11.74 1.30 18.92
CA THR A 273 -12.33 1.82 20.17
C THR A 273 -13.08 3.11 19.93
N ASP A 274 -14.05 3.40 20.76
CA ASP A 274 -14.69 4.70 20.82
C ASP A 274 -13.82 5.74 21.56
N THR A 275 -14.20 7.00 21.48
CA THR A 275 -13.42 8.18 21.91
C THR A 275 -12.86 8.14 23.35
N ARG A 276 -13.46 7.38 24.26
CA ARG A 276 -13.04 7.30 25.67
C ARG A 276 -12.84 5.87 26.17
N GLN A 277 -12.77 4.93 25.27
CA GLN A 277 -12.66 3.53 25.62
C GLN A 277 -11.20 3.12 25.80
N ASP A 278 -10.88 2.60 26.97
CA ASP A 278 -9.60 1.91 27.20
C ASP A 278 -9.68 0.48 26.67
N PHE A 279 -8.55 -0.05 26.21
CA PHE A 279 -8.44 -1.46 25.90
C PHE A 279 -7.13 -2.05 26.45
N THR A 280 -7.08 -3.36 26.57
CA THR A 280 -5.96 -4.04 27.22
C THR A 280 -5.41 -5.15 26.31
N PRO A 281 -4.52 -4.79 25.35
CA PRO A 281 -3.84 -5.80 24.56
C PRO A 281 -2.83 -6.58 25.38
N THR A 282 -2.50 -7.78 24.90
CA THR A 282 -1.51 -8.66 25.51
C THR A 282 -0.32 -8.88 24.60
N LEU A 283 0.89 -8.74 25.13
CA LEU A 283 2.14 -9.02 24.44
C LEU A 283 2.85 -10.19 25.13
N SER A 284 3.21 -11.20 24.36
CA SER A 284 3.78 -12.45 24.88
C SER A 284 5.24 -12.67 24.47
N LYS A 285 5.78 -11.81 23.63
CA LYS A 285 7.14 -11.98 23.09
C LYS A 285 8.00 -10.75 23.41
N PRO A 286 9.27 -10.94 23.77
CA PRO A 286 10.22 -9.83 23.82
C PRO A 286 10.47 -9.31 22.40
N GLY A 287 10.73 -8.00 22.28
CA GLY A 287 10.96 -7.36 20.99
C GLY A 287 10.75 -5.85 21.06
N ARG A 288 11.03 -5.19 19.95
CA ARG A 288 10.73 -3.76 19.76
C ARG A 288 9.37 -3.67 19.07
N TYR A 289 8.52 -2.81 19.57
CA TYR A 289 7.14 -2.62 19.08
C TYR A 289 6.88 -1.18 18.72
N GLN A 290 6.10 -0.97 17.66
CA GLN A 290 5.58 0.32 17.26
C GLN A 290 4.05 0.31 17.40
N LEU A 291 3.52 1.07 18.35
CA LEU A 291 2.09 1.28 18.54
C LEU A 291 1.66 2.57 17.84
N SER A 292 0.59 2.49 17.07
CA SER A 292 -0.01 3.65 16.40
C SER A 292 -1.51 3.69 16.65
N VAL A 293 -2.06 4.87 16.76
CA VAL A 293 -3.50 5.13 16.80
C VAL A 293 -3.86 6.18 15.75
N LEU A 294 -4.97 5.96 15.09
CA LEU A 294 -5.58 6.85 14.10
C LEU A 294 -6.97 7.20 14.59
N ASP A 295 -7.38 8.45 14.48
CA ASP A 295 -8.74 8.89 14.76
C ASP A 295 -9.57 9.11 13.49
N GLU A 296 -10.88 9.36 13.66
CA GLU A 296 -11.82 9.58 12.56
C GLU A 296 -11.49 10.83 11.73
N SER A 297 -10.79 11.82 12.30
CA SER A 297 -10.34 13.02 11.59
C SER A 297 -9.05 12.81 10.78
N GLY A 298 -8.40 11.64 10.89
CA GLY A 298 -7.14 11.33 10.23
C GLY A 298 -5.90 11.77 11.02
N GLN A 299 -6.04 12.22 12.29
CA GLN A 299 -4.90 12.46 13.16
C GLN A 299 -4.27 11.13 13.57
N THR A 300 -2.96 11.10 13.66
CA THR A 300 -2.21 9.91 14.09
C THR A 300 -1.30 10.24 15.26
N ALA A 301 -1.22 9.31 16.22
CA ALA A 301 -0.17 9.29 17.22
C ALA A 301 0.59 7.97 17.16
N ARG A 302 1.89 8.00 17.51
CA ARG A 302 2.76 6.84 17.45
C ARG A 302 3.72 6.86 18.61
N VAL A 303 4.04 5.69 19.15
CA VAL A 303 5.09 5.47 20.14
C VAL A 303 5.85 4.18 19.81
N GLU A 304 7.16 4.19 20.04
CA GLU A 304 8.01 3.01 19.97
C GLU A 304 8.47 2.62 21.38
N PHE A 305 8.39 1.34 21.70
CA PHE A 305 8.81 0.80 22.99
C PHE A 305 9.39 -0.60 22.83
N SER A 306 10.07 -1.09 23.86
CA SER A 306 10.63 -2.43 23.88
C SER A 306 10.00 -3.27 24.98
N VAL A 307 9.81 -4.55 24.70
CA VAL A 307 9.45 -5.56 25.71
C VAL A 307 10.68 -6.45 25.92
N VAL A 308 11.13 -6.55 27.16
CA VAL A 308 12.29 -7.35 27.56
C VAL A 308 11.86 -8.49 28.49
N GLU A 309 12.70 -9.50 28.63
CA GLU A 309 12.48 -10.62 29.56
C GLU A 309 12.57 -10.21 31.03
#